data_5d2491b4f0f6c0f9e5cf2852383dee56
#
_entry.id   5d2491b4f0f6c0f9e5cf2852383dee56
#
_cell.length_a   1.000
_cell.length_b   1.000
_cell.length_c   1.000
_cell.angle_alpha   90.00
_cell.angle_beta   90.00
_cell.angle_gamma   90.00
#
_symmetry.space_group_name_H-M   'P 1'
#
loop_
_entity.id
_entity.type
_entity.pdbx_description
1 polymer ?
#
loop_
_entity_poly.entity_id
_entity_poly.type
_entity_poly.pdbx_seq_one_letter_code
_entity_poly.pdbx_strand_id
1 'polypeptide(L)'
;LKANTIRVGINEPTVSGTWWTTGYKAIIDAATSQNFKVILGYWAHHNGKPDDVTAFNTMWQTVITTYVNNSLVYFDIGNEPYGYTESAWADLVAQWLALFPNVPRARVLVAGVVTGNGWDADVTQVGADSRLNGTLLNLHVYPSNSNSLTAAGWEQVIKQKVGAYSSRTVATEWGAPLSGGVVYSGTGTPTDVNAAYMMGVPNQFRAYSMGGCLWAGLEGTNGMSVAKISGAGSTLTLTVTNASGLARLQYSWGL
;
A
#
# COMPACT_ATOMS: atom_id res chain seq x y z
N LEU A 1 -8.71 14.05 8.25
CA LEU A 1 -8.16 13.48 7.01
C LEU A 1 -9.19 12.68 6.21
N LYS A 2 -10.23 12.14 6.86
CA LYS A 2 -11.25 11.23 6.30
C LYS A 2 -10.68 9.90 5.75
N ALA A 3 -9.47 9.50 6.14
CA ALA A 3 -8.96 8.16 5.88
C ALA A 3 -9.79 7.11 6.64
N ASN A 4 -9.92 5.93 6.03
CA ASN A 4 -10.66 4.78 6.60
C ASN A 4 -9.83 3.50 6.64
N THR A 5 -8.58 3.57 6.23
CA THR A 5 -7.68 2.43 6.11
C THR A 5 -6.29 2.82 6.59
N ILE A 6 -5.65 1.93 7.31
CA ILE A 6 -4.22 2.01 7.64
C ILE A 6 -3.49 0.79 7.07
N ARG A 7 -2.22 0.96 6.70
CA ARG A 7 -1.33 -0.14 6.35
C ARG A 7 -0.20 -0.23 7.37
N VAL A 8 0.09 -1.42 7.83
CA VAL A 8 1.05 -1.70 8.92
C VAL A 8 2.02 -2.77 8.44
N GLY A 9 3.31 -2.46 8.47
CA GLY A 9 4.36 -3.41 8.14
C GLY A 9 4.58 -4.42 9.26
N ILE A 10 4.68 -5.69 8.92
CA ILE A 10 5.00 -6.80 9.83
C ILE A 10 6.08 -7.68 9.22
N ASN A 11 6.82 -8.40 10.07
CA ASN A 11 7.78 -9.43 9.68
C ASN A 11 7.97 -10.44 10.83
N GLU A 12 8.79 -11.45 10.61
CA GLU A 12 9.02 -12.53 11.56
C GLU A 12 9.47 -12.01 12.94
N PRO A 13 10.49 -11.13 13.07
CA PRO A 13 10.89 -10.56 14.36
C PRO A 13 9.76 -9.79 15.06
N THR A 14 8.96 -9.05 14.29
CA THR A 14 7.84 -8.28 14.85
C THR A 14 6.78 -9.18 15.46
N VAL A 15 6.40 -10.25 14.75
CA VAL A 15 5.28 -11.11 15.16
C VAL A 15 5.71 -12.14 16.22
N SER A 16 6.96 -12.59 16.21
CA SER A 16 7.50 -13.48 17.24
C SER A 16 7.91 -12.75 18.53
N GLY A 17 8.11 -11.43 18.47
CA GLY A 17 8.55 -10.64 19.59
C GLY A 17 7.43 -10.16 20.51
N THR A 18 7.82 -9.59 21.65
CA THR A 18 6.87 -9.02 22.62
C THR A 18 6.06 -7.86 22.04
N TRP A 19 6.58 -7.15 21.06
CA TRP A 19 5.90 -6.06 20.36
C TRP A 19 4.59 -6.48 19.69
N TRP A 20 4.49 -7.74 19.27
CA TRP A 20 3.23 -8.24 18.69
C TRP A 20 2.08 -8.12 19.67
N THR A 21 2.26 -8.57 20.90
CA THR A 21 1.21 -8.56 21.92
C THR A 21 1.04 -7.20 22.61
N THR A 22 2.13 -6.44 22.80
CA THR A 22 2.12 -5.20 23.59
C THR A 22 1.89 -3.94 22.77
N GLY A 23 2.11 -3.98 21.46
CA GLY A 23 2.01 -2.83 20.57
C GLY A 23 1.13 -3.09 19.34
N TYR A 24 1.54 -3.98 18.45
CA TYR A 24 0.88 -4.18 17.16
C TYR A 24 -0.57 -4.60 17.28
N LYS A 25 -0.87 -5.60 18.11
CA LYS A 25 -2.26 -6.03 18.35
C LYS A 25 -3.12 -4.89 18.88
N ALA A 26 -2.60 -4.12 19.82
CA ALA A 26 -3.34 -2.98 20.39
C ALA A 26 -3.68 -1.92 19.32
N ILE A 27 -2.76 -1.64 18.39
CA ILE A 27 -2.98 -0.71 17.27
C ILE A 27 -4.03 -1.27 16.30
N ILE A 28 -3.91 -2.54 15.93
CA ILE A 28 -4.84 -3.20 14.99
C ILE A 28 -6.25 -3.26 15.59
N ASP A 29 -6.36 -3.69 16.85
CA ASP A 29 -7.62 -3.83 17.55
C ASP A 29 -8.29 -2.45 17.76
N ALA A 30 -7.52 -1.42 18.14
CA ALA A 30 -8.01 -0.05 18.25
C ALA A 30 -8.51 0.50 16.90
N ALA A 31 -7.77 0.29 15.82
CA ALA A 31 -8.16 0.74 14.49
C ALA A 31 -9.45 0.04 14.03
N THR A 32 -9.53 -1.27 14.15
CA THR A 32 -10.72 -2.03 13.74
C THR A 32 -11.95 -1.72 14.61
N SER A 33 -11.76 -1.44 15.90
CA SER A 33 -12.84 -0.99 16.78
C SER A 33 -13.44 0.36 16.37
N GLN A 34 -12.67 1.19 15.68
CA GLN A 34 -13.10 2.45 15.08
C GLN A 34 -13.53 2.28 13.60
N ASN A 35 -13.77 1.06 13.17
CA ASN A 35 -14.18 0.71 11.81
C ASN A 35 -13.15 1.06 10.71
N PHE A 36 -11.86 1.15 11.07
CA PHE A 36 -10.80 1.24 10.07
C PHE A 36 -10.49 -0.14 9.49
N LYS A 37 -10.26 -0.21 8.20
CA LYS A 37 -9.60 -1.36 7.58
C LYS A 37 -8.11 -1.32 7.93
N VAL A 38 -7.54 -2.50 8.17
CA VAL A 38 -6.11 -2.64 8.46
C VAL A 38 -5.49 -3.59 7.45
N ILE A 39 -4.51 -3.13 6.69
CA ILE A 39 -3.73 -3.96 5.77
C ILE A 39 -2.43 -4.33 6.49
N LEU A 40 -2.24 -5.61 6.79
CA LEU A 40 -0.99 -6.12 7.35
C LEU A 40 -0.09 -6.55 6.20
N GLY A 41 0.97 -5.77 5.94
CA GLY A 41 1.90 -6.01 4.85
C GLY A 41 3.18 -6.69 5.36
N TYR A 42 3.57 -7.80 4.72
CA TYR A 42 4.85 -8.43 5.02
C TYR A 42 6.00 -7.60 4.47
N TRP A 43 6.83 -7.07 5.34
CA TRP A 43 8.07 -6.35 5.03
C TRP A 43 9.25 -7.24 5.30
N ALA A 44 9.81 -7.83 4.24
CA ALA A 44 10.99 -8.67 4.36
C ALA A 44 12.14 -7.92 5.03
N HIS A 45 12.87 -8.61 5.90
CA HIS A 45 14.00 -8.02 6.62
C HIS A 45 15.15 -7.66 5.68
N HIS A 46 15.37 -8.48 4.64
CA HIS A 46 16.37 -8.26 3.60
C HIS A 46 15.78 -8.54 2.20
N ASN A 47 16.20 -7.79 1.19
CA ASN A 47 16.07 -8.12 -0.23
C ASN A 47 14.66 -8.44 -0.77
N GLY A 48 13.57 -7.98 -0.14
CA GLY A 48 12.21 -8.20 -0.63
C GLY A 48 11.74 -9.66 -0.65
N LYS A 49 12.50 -10.56 -0.01
CA LYS A 49 12.21 -12.00 0.13
C LYS A 49 12.21 -12.42 1.60
N PRO A 50 11.40 -13.41 1.99
CA PRO A 50 11.66 -14.13 3.24
C PRO A 50 13.05 -14.76 3.23
N ASP A 51 13.81 -14.55 4.30
CA ASP A 51 15.10 -15.23 4.49
C ASP A 51 14.88 -16.74 4.73
N ASP A 52 13.76 -17.10 5.37
CA ASP A 52 13.29 -18.46 5.62
C ASP A 52 11.78 -18.55 5.39
N VAL A 53 11.38 -19.33 4.39
CA VAL A 53 9.96 -19.55 4.05
C VAL A 53 9.20 -20.25 5.17
N THR A 54 9.86 -21.10 5.98
CA THR A 54 9.21 -21.76 7.12
C THR A 54 8.89 -20.74 8.22
N ALA A 55 9.82 -19.85 8.54
CA ALA A 55 9.60 -18.77 9.49
C ALA A 55 8.53 -17.79 9.01
N PHE A 56 8.54 -17.43 7.73
CA PHE A 56 7.51 -16.63 7.08
C PHE A 56 6.11 -17.26 7.22
N ASN A 57 5.98 -18.56 6.93
CA ASN A 57 4.72 -19.26 7.07
C ASN A 57 4.26 -19.34 8.53
N THR A 58 5.19 -19.54 9.47
CA THR A 58 4.89 -19.55 10.91
C THR A 58 4.41 -18.19 11.40
N MET A 59 5.04 -17.12 10.94
CA MET A 59 4.60 -15.75 11.19
C MET A 59 3.17 -15.54 10.69
N TRP A 60 2.89 -15.89 9.44
CA TRP A 60 1.54 -15.76 8.87
C TRP A 60 0.52 -16.62 9.59
N GLN A 61 0.88 -17.84 10.02
CA GLN A 61 -0.01 -18.68 10.84
C GLN A 61 -0.42 -17.96 12.12
N THR A 62 0.49 -17.29 12.80
CA THR A 62 0.19 -16.49 14.01
C THR A 62 -0.76 -15.33 13.72
N VAL A 63 -0.50 -14.58 12.66
CA VAL A 63 -1.31 -13.43 12.23
C VAL A 63 -2.70 -13.86 11.82
N ILE A 64 -2.82 -14.91 11.01
CA ILE A 64 -4.09 -15.43 10.51
C ILE A 64 -4.92 -16.02 11.65
N THR A 65 -4.32 -16.81 12.53
CA THR A 65 -5.03 -17.34 13.72
C THR A 65 -5.65 -16.22 14.55
N THR A 66 -4.96 -15.09 14.62
CA THR A 66 -5.44 -13.93 15.38
C THR A 66 -6.57 -13.17 14.66
N TYR A 67 -6.47 -13.00 13.33
CA TYR A 67 -7.29 -12.00 12.61
C TYR A 67 -8.14 -12.54 11.46
N VAL A 68 -8.12 -13.83 11.15
CA VAL A 68 -8.92 -14.38 10.04
C VAL A 68 -10.43 -14.10 10.17
N ASN A 69 -10.92 -14.03 11.39
CA ASN A 69 -12.34 -13.75 11.68
C ASN A 69 -12.67 -12.24 11.74
N ASN A 70 -11.67 -11.36 11.71
CA ASN A 70 -11.91 -9.92 11.65
C ASN A 70 -11.98 -9.46 10.19
N SER A 71 -13.19 -9.15 9.70
CA SER A 71 -13.42 -8.77 8.29
C SER A 71 -12.75 -7.45 7.88
N LEU A 72 -12.30 -6.65 8.82
CA LEU A 72 -11.59 -5.39 8.56
C LEU A 72 -10.09 -5.58 8.38
N VAL A 73 -9.53 -6.78 8.64
CA VAL A 73 -8.10 -7.05 8.49
C VAL A 73 -7.83 -7.74 7.16
N TYR A 74 -6.88 -7.19 6.41
CA TYR A 74 -6.42 -7.63 5.11
C TYR A 74 -4.96 -8.08 5.20
N PHE A 75 -4.54 -9.00 4.34
CA PHE A 75 -3.24 -9.66 4.36
C PHE A 75 -2.51 -9.38 3.05
N ASP A 76 -1.46 -8.58 3.10
CA ASP A 76 -0.61 -8.22 1.97
C ASP A 76 0.66 -9.07 2.02
N ILE A 77 0.76 -10.06 1.13
CA ILE A 77 1.69 -11.19 1.23
C ILE A 77 3.14 -10.75 1.14
N GLY A 78 3.43 -9.68 0.44
CA GLY A 78 4.79 -9.15 0.33
C GLY A 78 4.81 -7.72 -0.14
N ASN A 79 5.52 -6.89 0.63
CA ASN A 79 5.86 -5.53 0.24
C ASN A 79 6.98 -5.60 -0.80
N GLU A 80 6.74 -5.05 -1.99
CA GLU A 80 7.75 -4.88 -3.04
C GLU A 80 8.64 -6.13 -3.24
N PRO A 81 8.07 -7.28 -3.62
CA PRO A 81 8.82 -8.52 -3.77
C PRO A 81 9.93 -8.35 -4.83
N TYR A 82 11.18 -8.43 -4.38
CA TYR A 82 12.37 -8.22 -5.20
C TYR A 82 13.20 -9.50 -5.30
N GLY A 83 13.85 -9.67 -6.45
CA GLY A 83 14.75 -10.80 -6.68
C GLY A 83 14.03 -12.14 -6.94
N TYR A 84 12.76 -12.09 -7.25
CA TYR A 84 11.99 -13.20 -7.81
C TYR A 84 11.91 -13.10 -9.32
N THR A 85 11.70 -14.24 -10.01
CA THR A 85 10.97 -14.23 -11.27
C THR A 85 9.48 -14.11 -10.97
N GLU A 86 8.68 -13.60 -11.92
CA GLU A 86 7.23 -13.49 -11.77
C GLU A 86 6.58 -14.83 -11.43
N SER A 87 7.03 -15.93 -12.09
CA SER A 87 6.54 -17.26 -11.79
C SER A 87 6.87 -17.72 -10.38
N ALA A 88 8.12 -17.52 -9.92
CA ALA A 88 8.54 -17.94 -8.58
C ALA A 88 7.78 -17.18 -7.48
N TRP A 89 7.47 -15.90 -7.70
CA TRP A 89 6.63 -15.13 -6.79
C TRP A 89 5.19 -15.64 -6.79
N ALA A 90 4.60 -15.86 -7.96
CA ALA A 90 3.25 -16.41 -8.08
C ALA A 90 3.15 -17.82 -7.45
N ASP A 91 4.19 -18.65 -7.57
CA ASP A 91 4.27 -19.96 -6.93
C ASP A 91 4.25 -19.84 -5.40
N LEU A 92 5.04 -18.93 -4.82
CA LEU A 92 5.05 -18.69 -3.38
C LEU A 92 3.68 -18.23 -2.89
N VAL A 93 3.05 -17.28 -3.59
CA VAL A 93 1.71 -16.80 -3.22
C VAL A 93 0.66 -17.91 -3.35
N ALA A 94 0.71 -18.72 -4.40
CA ALA A 94 -0.20 -19.85 -4.57
C ALA A 94 -0.04 -20.90 -3.46
N GLN A 95 1.19 -21.18 -3.04
CA GLN A 95 1.48 -22.05 -1.89
C GLN A 95 0.92 -21.46 -0.59
N TRP A 96 1.09 -20.13 -0.38
CA TRP A 96 0.52 -19.44 0.77
C TRP A 96 -1.02 -19.55 0.79
N LEU A 97 -1.69 -19.33 -0.33
CA LEU A 97 -3.14 -19.48 -0.45
C LEU A 97 -3.62 -20.90 -0.19
N ALA A 98 -2.82 -21.91 -0.57
CA ALA A 98 -3.11 -23.31 -0.28
C ALA A 98 -2.91 -23.67 1.20
N LEU A 99 -1.92 -23.05 1.84
CA LEU A 99 -1.62 -23.24 3.26
C LEU A 99 -2.69 -22.61 4.18
N PHE A 100 -3.29 -21.50 3.72
CA PHE A 100 -4.29 -20.75 4.49
C PHE A 100 -5.66 -20.66 3.78
N PRO A 101 -6.33 -21.81 3.51
CA PRO A 101 -7.56 -21.86 2.70
C PRO A 101 -8.77 -21.20 3.39
N ASN A 102 -8.69 -20.96 4.69
CA ASN A 102 -9.71 -20.26 5.47
C ASN A 102 -9.66 -18.73 5.35
N VAL A 103 -8.61 -18.18 4.74
CA VAL A 103 -8.53 -16.73 4.47
C VAL A 103 -9.34 -16.41 3.21
N PRO A 104 -10.35 -15.53 3.29
CA PRO A 104 -11.07 -15.10 2.10
C PRO A 104 -10.13 -14.41 1.11
N ARG A 105 -10.06 -14.88 -0.12
CA ARG A 105 -9.17 -14.33 -1.16
C ARG A 105 -9.37 -12.83 -1.38
N ALA A 106 -10.59 -12.33 -1.24
CA ALA A 106 -10.92 -10.90 -1.34
C ALA A 106 -10.29 -10.04 -0.22
N ARG A 107 -9.62 -10.64 0.77
CA ARG A 107 -8.84 -9.94 1.80
C ARG A 107 -7.33 -10.18 1.67
N VAL A 108 -6.89 -10.84 0.62
CA VAL A 108 -5.47 -11.07 0.33
C VAL A 108 -5.03 -10.11 -0.77
N LEU A 109 -3.93 -9.39 -0.54
CA LEU A 109 -3.31 -8.50 -1.51
C LEU A 109 -2.02 -9.14 -2.04
N VAL A 110 -1.78 -9.01 -3.33
CA VAL A 110 -0.60 -9.55 -4.01
C VAL A 110 0.06 -8.45 -4.83
N ALA A 111 1.30 -8.13 -4.53
CA ALA A 111 2.10 -7.18 -5.29
C ALA A 111 2.65 -7.81 -6.59
N GLY A 112 2.92 -6.97 -7.59
CA GLY A 112 3.77 -7.36 -8.71
C GLY A 112 5.23 -7.48 -8.28
N VAL A 113 6.03 -8.24 -9.02
CA VAL A 113 7.46 -8.36 -8.77
C VAL A 113 8.16 -7.07 -9.16
N VAL A 114 8.99 -6.56 -8.25
CA VAL A 114 9.86 -5.42 -8.55
C VAL A 114 11.00 -5.87 -9.47
N THR A 115 11.08 -5.25 -10.64
CA THR A 115 12.13 -5.53 -11.63
C THR A 115 13.09 -4.35 -11.77
N GLY A 116 14.38 -4.64 -11.92
CA GLY A 116 15.42 -3.61 -12.12
C GLY A 116 15.71 -2.77 -10.88
N ASN A 117 16.30 -1.60 -11.10
CA ASN A 117 16.79 -0.71 -10.03
C ASN A 117 15.77 0.35 -9.57
N GLY A 118 14.52 0.28 -10.01
CA GLY A 118 13.58 1.39 -9.93
C GLY A 118 12.36 1.18 -9.04
N TRP A 119 12.32 0.11 -8.24
CA TRP A 119 11.12 -0.19 -7.45
C TRP A 119 9.83 -0.12 -8.29
N ASP A 120 9.97 -0.53 -9.57
CA ASP A 120 8.90 -0.48 -10.55
C ASP A 120 8.28 -1.86 -10.70
N ALA A 121 7.03 -1.99 -10.29
CA ALA A 121 6.25 -3.20 -10.45
C ALA A 121 4.92 -2.85 -11.10
N ASP A 122 4.44 -3.72 -11.97
CA ASP A 122 3.07 -3.72 -12.43
C ASP A 122 2.34 -4.95 -11.87
N VAL A 123 1.02 -4.89 -11.86
CA VAL A 123 0.21 -5.99 -11.32
C VAL A 123 -0.36 -6.90 -12.41
N THR A 124 -0.01 -6.68 -13.65
CA THR A 124 -0.61 -7.40 -14.80
C THR A 124 -0.26 -8.88 -14.81
N GLN A 125 0.96 -9.23 -14.44
CA GLN A 125 1.43 -10.61 -14.40
C GLN A 125 0.70 -11.42 -13.30
N VAL A 126 0.75 -10.94 -12.06
CA VAL A 126 0.03 -11.59 -10.95
C VAL A 126 -1.48 -11.53 -11.16
N GLY A 127 -1.96 -10.50 -11.84
CA GLY A 127 -3.36 -10.36 -12.26
C GLY A 127 -3.80 -11.44 -13.23
N ALA A 128 -2.93 -11.83 -14.15
CA ALA A 128 -3.20 -12.84 -15.18
C ALA A 128 -3.09 -14.29 -14.66
N ASP A 129 -2.42 -14.53 -13.54
CA ASP A 129 -2.27 -15.87 -12.99
C ASP A 129 -3.59 -16.37 -12.40
N SER A 130 -4.18 -17.38 -13.01
CA SER A 130 -5.48 -17.94 -12.61
C SER A 130 -5.49 -18.52 -11.19
N ARG A 131 -4.34 -18.95 -10.66
CA ARG A 131 -4.20 -19.46 -9.29
C ARG A 131 -4.47 -18.37 -8.25
N LEU A 132 -4.24 -17.10 -8.63
CA LEU A 132 -4.41 -15.91 -7.80
C LEU A 132 -5.76 -15.20 -8.01
N ASN A 133 -6.68 -15.83 -8.75
CA ASN A 133 -8.01 -15.28 -8.95
C ASN A 133 -8.76 -15.05 -7.63
N GLY A 134 -9.45 -13.92 -7.54
CA GLY A 134 -10.21 -13.52 -6.35
C GLY A 134 -9.39 -12.78 -5.29
N THR A 135 -8.05 -12.66 -5.44
CA THR A 135 -7.25 -11.79 -4.59
C THR A 135 -7.35 -10.34 -5.05
N LEU A 136 -7.05 -9.41 -4.15
CA LEU A 136 -6.73 -8.04 -4.52
C LEU A 136 -5.29 -7.96 -5.04
N LEU A 137 -5.00 -6.89 -5.77
CA LEU A 137 -3.67 -6.60 -6.28
C LEU A 137 -3.12 -5.35 -5.61
N ASN A 138 -1.85 -5.41 -5.24
CA ASN A 138 -1.15 -4.34 -4.54
C ASN A 138 -0.28 -3.56 -5.52
N LEU A 139 -0.60 -2.28 -5.74
CA LEU A 139 0.15 -1.36 -6.58
C LEU A 139 0.95 -0.38 -5.73
N HIS A 140 2.24 -0.23 -6.05
CA HIS A 140 3.06 0.89 -5.61
C HIS A 140 3.39 1.78 -6.81
N VAL A 141 3.31 3.08 -6.64
CA VAL A 141 3.64 4.04 -7.69
C VAL A 141 4.17 5.34 -7.10
N TYR A 142 5.30 5.81 -7.61
CA TYR A 142 5.97 7.02 -7.15
C TYR A 142 6.42 7.88 -8.32
N PRO A 143 6.74 9.18 -8.10
CA PRO A 143 7.24 10.07 -9.16
C PRO A 143 8.49 9.55 -9.88
N SER A 144 9.30 8.72 -9.22
CA SER A 144 10.48 8.05 -9.80
C SER A 144 10.15 7.00 -10.87
N ASN A 145 8.90 6.52 -10.95
CA ASN A 145 8.52 5.49 -11.92
C ASN A 145 8.33 6.01 -13.35
N SER A 146 8.33 7.32 -13.55
CA SER A 146 8.25 7.94 -14.88
C SER A 146 8.79 9.37 -14.87
N ASN A 147 9.28 9.82 -16.01
CA ASN A 147 9.69 11.22 -16.22
C ASN A 147 8.57 12.06 -16.89
N SER A 148 7.33 11.61 -16.84
CA SER A 148 6.23 12.35 -17.47
C SER A 148 6.01 13.70 -16.82
N LEU A 149 5.97 14.75 -17.62
CA LEU A 149 5.68 16.13 -17.22
C LEU A 149 4.19 16.49 -17.44
N THR A 150 3.33 15.51 -17.71
CA THR A 150 1.90 15.75 -17.95
C THR A 150 1.02 14.83 -17.12
N ALA A 151 -0.16 15.31 -16.72
CA ALA A 151 -1.15 14.49 -16.04
C ALA A 151 -1.58 13.29 -16.89
N ALA A 152 -1.83 13.48 -18.18
CA ALA A 152 -2.22 12.42 -19.10
C ALA A 152 -1.13 11.31 -19.20
N GLY A 153 0.14 11.69 -19.15
CA GLY A 153 1.24 10.71 -19.10
C GLY A 153 1.20 9.84 -17.85
N TRP A 154 0.92 10.43 -16.68
CA TRP A 154 0.76 9.68 -15.43
C TRP A 154 -0.51 8.82 -15.40
N GLU A 155 -1.61 9.31 -15.97
CA GLU A 155 -2.81 8.47 -16.18
C GLU A 155 -2.49 7.23 -17.03
N GLN A 156 -1.67 7.41 -18.09
CA GLN A 156 -1.23 6.31 -18.93
C GLN A 156 -0.31 5.34 -18.19
N VAL A 157 0.59 5.82 -17.31
CA VAL A 157 1.43 4.98 -16.45
C VAL A 157 0.55 4.06 -15.58
N ILE A 158 -0.48 4.61 -14.92
CA ILE A 158 -1.40 3.81 -14.12
C ILE A 158 -2.14 2.78 -14.98
N LYS A 159 -2.63 3.18 -16.16
CA LYS A 159 -3.31 2.24 -17.07
C LYS A 159 -2.41 1.08 -17.49
N GLN A 160 -1.14 1.32 -17.75
CA GLN A 160 -0.17 0.29 -18.11
C GLN A 160 0.11 -0.66 -16.94
N LYS A 161 0.38 -0.11 -15.75
CA LYS A 161 0.69 -0.91 -14.55
C LYS A 161 -0.46 -1.78 -14.08
N VAL A 162 -1.70 -1.33 -14.28
CA VAL A 162 -2.91 -2.00 -13.78
C VAL A 162 -3.54 -2.89 -14.85
N GLY A 163 -3.42 -2.54 -16.12
CA GLY A 163 -4.03 -3.26 -17.23
C GLY A 163 -5.55 -3.44 -17.04
N ALA A 164 -6.03 -4.65 -17.23
CA ALA A 164 -7.45 -5.01 -17.10
C ALA A 164 -7.91 -5.23 -15.65
N TYR A 165 -7.03 -5.02 -14.66
CA TYR A 165 -7.26 -5.47 -13.28
C TYR A 165 -7.63 -4.34 -12.31
N SER A 166 -8.04 -3.17 -12.82
CA SER A 166 -8.36 -2.00 -12.00
C SER A 166 -9.41 -2.26 -10.92
N SER A 167 -10.42 -3.10 -11.20
CA SER A 167 -11.51 -3.40 -10.26
C SER A 167 -11.09 -4.18 -9.01
N ARG A 168 -9.90 -4.76 -9.02
CA ARG A 168 -9.34 -5.48 -7.87
C ARG A 168 -7.97 -4.95 -7.43
N THR A 169 -7.54 -3.80 -7.95
CA THR A 169 -6.26 -3.17 -7.57
C THR A 169 -6.47 -2.11 -6.50
N VAL A 170 -5.57 -2.10 -5.52
CA VAL A 170 -5.46 -1.08 -4.48
C VAL A 170 -4.04 -0.50 -4.53
N ALA A 171 -3.90 0.81 -4.55
CA ALA A 171 -2.60 1.45 -4.44
C ALA A 171 -2.19 1.52 -2.96
N THR A 172 -1.48 0.50 -2.47
CA THR A 172 -1.12 0.42 -1.05
C THR A 172 0.05 1.32 -0.69
N GLU A 173 0.79 1.82 -1.69
CA GLU A 173 1.74 2.92 -1.51
C GLU A 173 1.73 3.85 -2.71
N TRP A 174 1.58 5.12 -2.45
CA TRP A 174 1.76 6.20 -3.41
C TRP A 174 1.96 7.53 -2.69
N GLY A 175 2.64 8.47 -3.29
CA GLY A 175 2.87 9.78 -2.70
C GLY A 175 3.90 10.59 -3.45
N ALA A 176 3.96 11.87 -3.13
CA ALA A 176 4.95 12.82 -3.60
C ALA A 176 5.35 13.73 -2.43
N PRO A 177 6.44 14.51 -2.55
CA PRO A 177 6.83 15.45 -1.50
C PRO A 177 5.70 16.40 -1.12
N LEU A 178 5.38 16.50 0.17
CA LEU A 178 4.36 17.40 0.73
C LEU A 178 4.96 18.48 1.63
N SER A 179 6.27 18.48 1.80
CA SER A 179 7.04 19.48 2.55
C SER A 179 7.56 20.60 1.63
N GLY A 180 8.18 21.64 2.22
CA GLY A 180 8.86 22.69 1.45
C GLY A 180 7.95 23.71 0.74
N GLY A 181 6.67 23.81 1.14
CA GLY A 181 5.75 24.78 0.56
C GLY A 181 5.25 24.44 -0.86
N VAL A 182 5.42 23.19 -1.29
CA VAL A 182 4.91 22.69 -2.58
C VAL A 182 3.41 22.88 -2.66
N VAL A 183 2.92 23.36 -3.81
CA VAL A 183 1.49 23.52 -4.07
C VAL A 183 1.09 22.62 -5.23
N TYR A 184 0.12 21.75 -4.99
CA TYR A 184 -0.44 20.86 -6.00
C TYR A 184 -1.79 21.40 -6.50
N SER A 185 -1.84 21.77 -7.76
CA SER A 185 -3.09 22.12 -8.45
C SER A 185 -3.69 20.86 -9.07
N GLY A 186 -5.03 20.80 -9.11
CA GLY A 186 -5.75 19.78 -9.88
C GLY A 186 -5.96 20.19 -11.35
N THR A 187 -5.57 21.41 -11.73
CA THR A 187 -5.79 22.01 -13.05
C THR A 187 -4.57 22.79 -13.51
N GLY A 188 -4.51 23.12 -14.79
CA GLY A 188 -3.42 23.87 -15.39
C GLY A 188 -2.30 22.99 -15.92
N THR A 189 -1.16 23.60 -16.27
CA THR A 189 0.04 22.90 -16.74
C THR A 189 0.91 22.56 -15.54
N PRO A 190 1.29 21.30 -15.34
CA PRO A 190 2.22 20.92 -14.28
C PRO A 190 3.58 21.60 -14.45
N THR A 191 4.19 21.97 -13.34
CA THR A 191 5.50 22.65 -13.32
C THR A 191 6.69 21.66 -13.32
N ASP A 192 6.45 20.45 -12.84
CA ASP A 192 7.46 19.41 -12.74
C ASP A 192 6.82 18.01 -12.69
N VAL A 193 7.65 16.97 -12.55
CA VAL A 193 7.21 15.57 -12.47
C VAL A 193 6.28 15.31 -11.28
N ASN A 194 6.53 15.92 -10.11
CA ASN A 194 5.70 15.71 -8.92
C ASN A 194 4.32 16.35 -9.10
N ALA A 195 4.26 17.53 -9.71
CA ALA A 195 3.01 18.20 -10.01
C ALA A 195 2.19 17.39 -11.04
N ALA A 196 2.84 16.90 -12.10
CA ALA A 196 2.21 16.04 -13.10
C ALA A 196 1.68 14.73 -12.49
N TYR A 197 2.48 14.12 -11.64
CA TYR A 197 2.12 12.92 -10.88
C TYR A 197 0.89 13.18 -9.98
N MET A 198 0.93 14.22 -9.14
CA MET A 198 -0.17 14.57 -8.23
C MET A 198 -1.44 15.03 -8.92
N MET A 199 -1.37 15.35 -10.22
CA MET A 199 -2.55 15.53 -11.07
C MET A 199 -3.04 14.20 -11.63
N GLY A 200 -2.18 13.49 -12.36
CA GLY A 200 -2.58 12.33 -13.17
C GLY A 200 -2.92 11.10 -12.36
N VAL A 201 -2.11 10.76 -11.34
CA VAL A 201 -2.36 9.56 -10.51
C VAL A 201 -3.70 9.65 -9.76
N PRO A 202 -4.02 10.74 -9.02
CA PRO A 202 -5.34 10.91 -8.43
C PRO A 202 -6.50 10.89 -9.42
N ASN A 203 -6.31 11.45 -10.62
CA ASN A 203 -7.34 11.41 -11.68
C ASN A 203 -7.65 9.96 -12.07
N GLN A 204 -6.60 9.14 -12.30
CA GLN A 204 -6.79 7.77 -12.74
C GLN A 204 -7.31 6.87 -11.60
N PHE A 205 -6.87 7.08 -10.36
CA PHE A 205 -7.41 6.37 -9.20
C PHE A 205 -8.90 6.63 -9.04
N ARG A 206 -9.31 7.88 -9.14
CA ARG A 206 -10.73 8.27 -9.11
C ARG A 206 -11.53 7.64 -10.24
N ALA A 207 -11.00 7.67 -11.48
CA ALA A 207 -11.64 7.09 -12.66
C ALA A 207 -11.86 5.58 -12.53
N TYR A 208 -10.96 4.88 -11.81
CA TYR A 208 -11.04 3.45 -11.55
C TYR A 208 -11.78 3.11 -10.24
N SER A 209 -12.19 4.10 -9.45
CA SER A 209 -12.69 3.91 -8.07
C SER A 209 -11.69 3.10 -7.22
N MET A 210 -10.41 3.31 -7.45
CA MET A 210 -9.33 2.58 -6.80
C MET A 210 -8.95 3.25 -5.49
N GLY A 211 -8.94 2.48 -4.39
CA GLY A 211 -8.46 2.95 -3.10
C GLY A 211 -6.94 3.15 -3.08
N GLY A 212 -6.46 4.02 -2.18
CA GLY A 212 -5.03 4.24 -2.05
C GLY A 212 -4.60 4.66 -0.66
N CYS A 213 -3.45 4.12 -0.19
CA CYS A 213 -2.80 4.49 1.06
C CYS A 213 -1.63 5.43 0.76
N LEU A 214 -1.65 6.62 1.36
CA LEU A 214 -0.53 7.55 1.22
C LEU A 214 0.71 7.05 1.97
N TRP A 215 1.83 7.00 1.29
CA TRP A 215 3.15 6.92 1.90
C TRP A 215 3.70 8.36 2.15
N ALA A 216 4.24 8.74 3.32
CA ALA A 216 4.40 7.92 4.52
C ALA A 216 3.28 8.18 5.57
N GLY A 217 2.07 8.51 5.16
CA GLY A 217 0.96 8.69 6.07
C GLY A 217 1.16 9.86 7.05
N LEU A 218 1.43 9.55 8.31
CA LEU A 218 1.58 10.51 9.42
C LEU A 218 2.99 10.53 10.03
N GLU A 219 3.99 10.06 9.34
CA GLU A 219 5.38 10.06 9.80
C GLU A 219 5.95 11.48 9.81
N GLY A 220 6.04 12.08 10.99
CA GLY A 220 6.25 13.52 11.17
C GLY A 220 7.58 14.08 10.63
N THR A 221 8.60 13.25 10.39
CA THR A 221 9.89 13.63 9.80
C THR A 221 9.99 13.37 8.31
N ASN A 222 9.05 12.62 7.73
CA ASN A 222 9.06 12.28 6.33
C ASN A 222 8.48 13.42 5.48
N GLY A 223 9.19 13.81 4.43
CA GLY A 223 8.78 14.89 3.53
C GLY A 223 7.50 14.60 2.74
N MET A 224 7.02 13.36 2.70
CA MET A 224 5.76 12.96 2.06
C MET A 224 4.59 12.89 3.03
N SER A 225 4.80 13.14 4.33
CA SER A 225 3.70 13.13 5.33
C SER A 225 2.72 14.27 5.10
N VAL A 226 1.43 13.93 5.05
CA VAL A 226 0.33 14.90 4.87
C VAL A 226 0.02 15.70 6.14
N ALA A 227 0.42 15.18 7.30
CA ALA A 227 0.20 15.85 8.56
C ALA A 227 1.29 15.49 9.59
N LYS A 228 1.47 16.38 10.55
CA LYS A 228 2.33 16.15 11.72
C LYS A 228 1.48 15.86 12.94
N ILE A 229 1.95 14.93 13.76
CA ILE A 229 1.38 14.63 15.07
C ILE A 229 2.22 15.37 16.11
N SER A 230 1.58 16.04 17.06
CA SER A 230 2.20 16.66 18.22
C SER A 230 1.36 16.43 19.47
N GLY A 231 1.98 16.61 20.65
CA GLY A 231 1.33 16.29 21.93
C GLY A 231 1.36 14.78 22.25
N ALA A 232 0.67 14.40 23.31
CA ALA A 232 0.55 13.02 23.76
C ALA A 232 -0.79 12.79 24.48
N GLY A 233 -1.28 11.57 24.48
CA GLY A 233 -2.52 11.20 25.15
C GLY A 233 -3.70 12.08 24.70
N SER A 234 -4.41 12.70 25.64
CA SER A 234 -5.56 13.57 25.36
C SER A 234 -5.20 14.92 24.72
N THR A 235 -3.92 15.30 24.71
CA THR A 235 -3.43 16.55 24.07
C THR A 235 -2.90 16.32 22.66
N LEU A 236 -3.06 15.13 22.12
CA LEU A 236 -2.60 14.78 20.78
C LEU A 236 -3.31 15.63 19.73
N THR A 237 -2.53 16.29 18.89
CA THR A 237 -3.02 17.12 17.79
C THR A 237 -2.46 16.67 16.46
N LEU A 238 -3.25 16.84 15.42
CA LEU A 238 -2.90 16.56 14.05
C LEU A 238 -2.93 17.86 13.24
N THR A 239 -1.79 18.28 12.70
CA THR A 239 -1.68 19.48 11.88
C THR A 239 -1.37 19.10 10.44
N VAL A 240 -2.26 19.48 9.53
CA VAL A 240 -2.05 19.26 8.07
C VAL A 240 -0.86 20.09 7.61
N THR A 241 0.12 19.44 6.97
CA THR A 241 1.35 20.09 6.49
C THR A 241 1.19 20.71 5.11
N ASN A 242 0.29 20.14 4.29
CA ASN A 242 0.06 20.58 2.93
C ASN A 242 -1.43 20.43 2.56
N ALA A 243 -2.14 21.54 2.55
CA ALA A 243 -3.57 21.56 2.26
C ALA A 243 -3.89 21.17 0.81
N SER A 244 -3.07 21.60 -0.16
CA SER A 244 -3.26 21.27 -1.57
C SER A 244 -2.99 19.79 -1.84
N GLY A 245 -1.97 19.22 -1.22
CA GLY A 245 -1.69 17.79 -1.24
C GLY A 245 -2.84 16.98 -0.65
N LEU A 246 -3.34 17.39 0.54
CA LEU A 246 -4.51 16.73 1.14
C LEU A 246 -5.73 16.80 0.23
N ALA A 247 -5.98 17.91 -0.44
CA ALA A 247 -7.09 18.03 -1.39
C ALA A 247 -6.95 17.02 -2.56
N ARG A 248 -5.73 16.81 -3.08
CA ARG A 248 -5.48 15.81 -4.13
C ARG A 248 -5.68 14.37 -3.62
N LEU A 249 -5.27 14.08 -2.38
CA LEU A 249 -5.52 12.79 -1.74
C LEU A 249 -7.03 12.53 -1.60
N GLN A 250 -7.75 13.48 -1.02
CA GLN A 250 -9.21 13.39 -0.86
C GLN A 250 -9.92 13.23 -2.21
N TYR A 251 -9.48 13.98 -3.23
CA TYR A 251 -10.00 13.81 -4.58
C TYR A 251 -9.79 12.38 -5.11
N SER A 252 -8.63 11.78 -4.91
CA SER A 252 -8.37 10.39 -5.32
C SER A 252 -9.27 9.38 -4.61
N TRP A 253 -9.70 9.67 -3.38
CA TRP A 253 -10.60 8.83 -2.58
C TRP A 253 -12.09 9.05 -2.87
N GLY A 254 -12.42 9.91 -3.83
CA GLY A 254 -13.82 10.19 -4.20
C GLY A 254 -14.52 11.22 -3.31
N LEU A 255 -13.76 11.97 -2.50
CA LEU A 255 -14.27 12.99 -1.58
C LEU A 255 -14.27 14.38 -2.22
#